data_84e4f65484d02237d215fa3c362b9fd5
#
_entry.id   84e4f65484d02237d215fa3c362b9fd5
#
_cell.length_a   1.000
_cell.length_b   1.000
_cell.length_c   1.000
_cell.angle_alpha   90.00
_cell.angle_beta   90.00
_cell.angle_gamma   90.00
#
_symmetry.space_group_name_H-M   'P 1'
#
loop_
_entity.id
_entity.type
_entity.pdbx_description
1 polymer ?
#
loop_
_entity_poly.entity_id
_entity_poly.type
_entity_poly.pdbx_seq_one_letter_code
_entity_poly.pdbx_strand_id
1 'polypeptide(L)'
;LDRSSAASDVYKRQAPDITPPLHTLSEEESKHCVRVLRLGRGDTLHITDGRGNLFCCEITDDNPKRCAVRVTETRAGWEALPYSLTMAVAPTKNADRFEWFLEKATEVGVGTIIPLETEHCERRVFKPERGERVITAAMKQSLKAYRPTLRPLTPFGEAAAMPFEGRKFIAHCAPAQSPAGKAYLARA
;
A
#
# COMPACT_ATOMS: atom_id res chain seq x y z
N LEU A 1 36.99 2.83 14.80
CA LEU A 1 35.86 3.67 14.43
C LEU A 1 34.65 2.77 14.33
N ASP A 2 33.85 2.83 15.38
CA ASP A 2 32.66 2.04 15.60
C ASP A 2 31.59 2.45 14.59
N ARG A 3 31.25 1.57 13.62
CA ARG A 3 30.14 1.71 12.69
C ARG A 3 28.81 1.24 13.28
N SER A 4 28.70 1.15 14.59
CA SER A 4 27.64 0.46 15.33
C SER A 4 26.53 1.37 15.84
N SER A 5 26.26 2.55 15.31
CA SER A 5 25.06 3.28 15.71
C SER A 5 24.58 4.36 14.74
N ALA A 6 24.80 4.21 13.43
CA ALA A 6 23.90 4.86 12.50
C ALA A 6 22.64 3.99 12.48
N ALA A 7 21.50 4.57 12.88
CA ALA A 7 20.20 3.95 12.66
C ALA A 7 20.21 3.38 11.25
N SER A 8 20.20 2.06 11.13
CA SER A 8 20.09 1.41 9.84
C SER A 8 18.76 1.91 9.27
N ASP A 9 18.82 2.74 8.25
CA ASP A 9 17.67 3.03 7.43
C ASP A 9 17.15 1.66 7.00
N VAL A 10 16.09 1.23 7.69
CA VAL A 10 15.51 -0.10 7.53
C VAL A 10 14.95 -0.17 6.13
N TYR A 11 15.81 -0.65 5.22
CA TYR A 11 15.45 -0.72 3.82
C TYR A 11 14.41 -1.81 3.64
N LYS A 12 13.15 -1.42 3.45
CA LYS A 12 12.03 -2.32 3.22
C LYS A 12 11.80 -2.51 1.73
N ARG A 13 11.70 -3.75 1.31
CA ARG A 13 11.36 -4.17 -0.06
C ARG A 13 10.05 -4.95 -0.08
N GLN A 14 9.44 -5.01 -1.26
CA GLN A 14 8.26 -5.82 -1.49
C GLN A 14 8.61 -7.04 -2.34
N ALA A 15 8.33 -8.22 -1.79
CA ALA A 15 8.35 -9.47 -2.50
C ALA A 15 7.11 -10.27 -2.11
N PRO A 16 6.00 -10.13 -2.86
CA PRO A 16 4.74 -10.83 -2.55
C PRO A 16 4.87 -12.35 -2.59
N ASP A 17 5.90 -12.84 -3.24
CA ASP A 17 6.25 -14.25 -3.47
C ASP A 17 7.36 -14.77 -2.54
N ILE A 18 7.76 -13.97 -1.54
CA ILE A 18 8.82 -14.38 -0.60
C ILE A 18 8.46 -15.68 0.11
N THR A 19 9.39 -16.63 0.05
CA THR A 19 9.22 -17.96 0.65
C THR A 19 10.44 -18.29 1.52
N PRO A 20 10.28 -18.34 2.85
CA PRO A 20 11.36 -18.80 3.73
C PRO A 20 11.76 -20.26 3.45
N PRO A 21 13.00 -20.69 3.73
CA PRO A 21 14.06 -19.91 4.36
C PRO A 21 14.93 -19.11 3.37
N LEU A 22 14.86 -19.40 2.07
CA LEU A 22 15.68 -18.77 1.05
C LEU A 22 14.77 -18.16 -0.03
N HIS A 23 15.12 -16.96 -0.47
CA HIS A 23 14.40 -16.27 -1.54
C HIS A 23 15.39 -15.60 -2.48
N THR A 24 15.07 -15.58 -3.77
CA THR A 24 15.86 -14.86 -4.79
C THR A 24 15.05 -13.65 -5.26
N LEU A 25 15.65 -12.46 -5.11
CA LEU A 25 15.01 -11.23 -5.53
C LEU A 25 14.88 -11.17 -7.07
N SER A 26 13.86 -10.46 -7.55
CA SER A 26 13.73 -10.15 -8.97
C SER A 26 14.98 -9.41 -9.49
N GLU A 27 15.20 -9.42 -10.80
CA GLU A 27 16.37 -8.72 -11.38
C GLU A 27 16.38 -7.23 -11.06
N GLU A 28 15.21 -6.57 -11.08
CA GLU A 28 15.07 -5.16 -10.73
C GLU A 28 15.48 -4.91 -9.28
N GLU A 29 14.95 -5.70 -8.34
CA GLU A 29 15.25 -5.57 -6.92
C GLU A 29 16.71 -5.93 -6.62
N SER A 30 17.26 -6.96 -7.29
CA SER A 30 18.68 -7.34 -7.17
C SER A 30 19.61 -6.21 -7.61
N LYS A 31 19.36 -5.60 -8.78
CA LYS A 31 20.12 -4.43 -9.25
C LYS A 31 20.06 -3.28 -8.26
N HIS A 32 18.88 -3.02 -7.71
CA HIS A 32 18.72 -1.92 -6.76
C HIS A 32 19.49 -2.20 -5.46
N CYS A 33 19.35 -3.38 -4.86
CA CYS A 33 20.09 -3.75 -3.64
C CYS A 33 21.59 -3.65 -3.83
N VAL A 34 22.13 -4.27 -4.89
CA VAL A 34 23.58 -4.40 -5.05
C VAL A 34 24.23 -3.13 -5.63
N ARG A 35 23.61 -2.51 -6.66
CA ARG A 35 24.24 -1.37 -7.35
C ARG A 35 23.87 -0.02 -6.79
N VAL A 36 22.62 0.17 -6.33
CA VAL A 36 22.15 1.47 -5.82
C VAL A 36 22.45 1.59 -4.34
N LEU A 37 22.04 0.59 -3.55
CA LEU A 37 22.28 0.58 -2.10
C LEU A 37 23.67 0.08 -1.70
N ARG A 38 24.37 -0.57 -2.64
CA ARG A 38 25.70 -1.13 -2.44
C ARG A 38 25.75 -2.16 -1.30
N LEU A 39 24.65 -2.88 -1.13
CA LEU A 39 24.58 -3.99 -0.18
C LEU A 39 25.33 -5.19 -0.75
N GLY A 40 26.09 -5.88 0.10
CA GLY A 40 26.86 -7.06 -0.22
C GLY A 40 26.50 -8.26 0.65
N ARG A 41 27.15 -9.38 0.40
CA ARG A 41 26.98 -10.61 1.18
C ARG A 41 27.20 -10.36 2.67
N GLY A 42 26.28 -10.84 3.52
CA GLY A 42 26.26 -10.64 4.96
C GLY A 42 25.52 -9.39 5.42
N ASP A 43 25.20 -8.46 4.52
CA ASP A 43 24.36 -7.31 4.87
C ASP A 43 22.92 -7.74 5.09
N THR A 44 22.20 -6.95 5.89
CA THR A 44 20.81 -7.20 6.24
C THR A 44 19.87 -6.24 5.52
N LEU A 45 18.69 -6.75 5.14
CA LEU A 45 17.60 -5.96 4.60
C LEU A 45 16.26 -6.48 5.09
N HIS A 46 15.23 -5.63 5.00
CA HIS A 46 13.86 -6.01 5.34
C HIS A 46 13.02 -6.14 4.08
N ILE A 47 12.20 -7.18 4.04
CA ILE A 47 11.28 -7.46 2.94
C ILE A 47 9.87 -7.57 3.49
N THR A 48 8.87 -7.03 2.80
CA THR A 48 7.46 -7.23 3.12
C THR A 48 6.75 -7.96 1.98
N ASP A 49 5.76 -8.79 2.32
CA ASP A 49 4.92 -9.48 1.33
C ASP A 49 3.67 -8.68 0.92
N GLY A 50 3.47 -7.49 1.49
CA GLY A 50 2.26 -6.69 1.29
C GLY A 50 1.03 -7.20 2.05
N ARG A 51 1.19 -8.25 2.87
CA ARG A 51 0.13 -8.89 3.68
C ARG A 51 0.32 -8.67 5.18
N GLY A 52 1.28 -7.81 5.54
CA GLY A 52 1.58 -7.48 6.92
C GLY A 52 2.69 -8.34 7.54
N ASN A 53 3.41 -9.12 6.76
CA ASN A 53 4.60 -9.78 7.25
C ASN A 53 5.85 -8.97 6.92
N LEU A 54 6.72 -8.81 7.92
CA LEU A 54 8.06 -8.26 7.76
C LEU A 54 9.07 -9.40 7.91
N PHE A 55 9.89 -9.59 6.91
CA PHE A 55 10.98 -10.56 6.88
C PHE A 55 12.31 -9.84 7.06
N CYS A 56 13.04 -10.17 8.13
CA CYS A 56 14.43 -9.77 8.28
C CYS A 56 15.29 -10.76 7.50
N CYS A 57 16.11 -10.27 6.59
CA CYS A 57 16.86 -11.09 5.66
C CYS A 57 18.34 -10.74 5.68
N GLU A 58 19.18 -11.73 5.45
CA GLU A 58 20.63 -11.58 5.22
C GLU A 58 20.96 -11.94 3.77
N ILE A 59 21.76 -11.13 3.11
CA ILE A 59 22.20 -11.39 1.73
C ILE A 59 23.20 -12.55 1.72
N THR A 60 22.88 -13.59 0.98
CA THR A 60 23.75 -14.78 0.81
C THR A 60 24.50 -14.80 -0.52
N ASP A 61 23.94 -14.16 -1.56
CA ASP A 61 24.56 -13.95 -2.88
C ASP A 61 24.22 -12.53 -3.36
N ASP A 62 25.21 -11.69 -3.57
CA ASP A 62 25.10 -10.30 -4.00
C ASP A 62 25.15 -10.12 -5.52
N ASN A 63 24.73 -11.13 -6.28
CA ASN A 63 24.67 -11.03 -7.73
C ASN A 63 23.61 -10.01 -8.16
N PRO A 64 23.96 -8.96 -8.96
CA PRO A 64 23.03 -7.90 -9.32
C PRO A 64 21.88 -8.32 -10.25
N LYS A 65 21.87 -9.56 -10.75
CA LYS A 65 20.77 -10.12 -11.54
C LYS A 65 19.90 -11.08 -10.75
N ARG A 66 20.42 -11.65 -9.68
CA ARG A 66 19.78 -12.70 -8.88
C ARG A 66 20.28 -12.67 -7.43
N CYS A 67 20.11 -11.58 -6.76
CA CYS A 67 20.50 -11.45 -5.35
C CYS A 67 19.67 -12.44 -4.52
N ALA A 68 20.37 -13.30 -3.78
CA ALA A 68 19.74 -14.29 -2.90
C ALA A 68 19.81 -13.84 -1.46
N VAL A 69 18.72 -14.06 -0.73
CA VAL A 69 18.59 -13.71 0.68
C VAL A 69 18.12 -14.90 1.49
N ARG A 70 18.57 -14.96 2.73
CA ARG A 70 18.09 -15.91 3.73
C ARG A 70 17.24 -15.17 4.75
N VAL A 71 16.02 -15.63 4.97
CA VAL A 71 15.13 -15.11 6.00
C VAL A 71 15.66 -15.57 7.36
N THR A 72 15.99 -14.61 8.23
CA THR A 72 16.49 -14.85 9.59
C THR A 72 15.40 -14.72 10.64
N GLU A 73 14.39 -13.85 10.39
CA GLU A 73 13.27 -13.62 11.28
C GLU A 73 12.03 -13.24 10.47
N THR A 74 10.85 -13.67 10.93
CA THR A 74 9.57 -13.25 10.38
C THR A 74 8.71 -12.64 11.46
N ARG A 75 8.22 -11.42 11.24
CA ARG A 75 7.32 -10.68 12.14
C ARG A 75 5.97 -10.54 11.45
N ALA A 76 4.97 -11.27 11.94
CA ALA A 76 3.60 -11.15 11.46
C ALA A 76 2.89 -9.92 12.06
N GLY A 77 1.92 -9.37 11.34
CA GLY A 77 1.13 -8.24 11.82
C GLY A 77 1.90 -6.93 11.95
N TRP A 78 3.00 -6.79 11.20
CA TRP A 78 3.82 -5.58 11.22
C TRP A 78 3.03 -4.36 10.72
N GLU A 79 2.98 -3.31 11.55
CA GLU A 79 2.22 -2.08 11.27
C GLU A 79 0.71 -2.31 11.08
N ALA A 80 0.15 -3.39 11.67
CA ALA A 80 -1.29 -3.61 11.65
C ALA A 80 -2.03 -2.45 12.35
N LEU A 81 -3.01 -1.88 11.67
CA LEU A 81 -3.91 -0.91 12.28
C LEU A 81 -4.94 -1.64 13.14
N PRO A 82 -5.40 -1.04 14.26
CA PRO A 82 -6.42 -1.64 15.11
C PRO A 82 -7.83 -1.59 14.48
N TYR A 83 -7.94 -1.16 13.24
CA TYR A 83 -9.18 -1.06 12.48
C TYR A 83 -8.92 -1.39 11.00
N SER A 84 -9.96 -1.78 10.29
CA SER A 84 -9.96 -1.88 8.83
C SER A 84 -10.76 -0.71 8.24
N LEU A 85 -10.17 0.01 7.29
CA LEU A 85 -10.80 1.13 6.62
C LEU A 85 -11.03 0.80 5.15
N THR A 86 -12.28 0.89 4.71
CA THR A 86 -12.66 0.84 3.30
C THR A 86 -13.08 2.24 2.85
N MET A 87 -12.51 2.73 1.77
CA MET A 87 -12.89 4.01 1.17
C MET A 87 -13.51 3.79 -0.21
N ALA A 88 -14.75 4.25 -0.36
CA ALA A 88 -15.47 4.23 -1.62
C ALA A 88 -15.53 5.66 -2.18
N VAL A 89 -14.88 5.91 -3.32
CA VAL A 89 -14.65 7.27 -3.85
C VAL A 89 -14.82 7.29 -5.37
N ALA A 90 -15.61 8.24 -5.89
CA ALA A 90 -15.77 8.41 -7.32
C ALA A 90 -14.49 9.01 -7.95
N PRO A 91 -13.97 8.40 -9.04
CA PRO A 91 -12.86 8.99 -9.77
C PRO A 91 -13.21 10.38 -10.30
N THR A 92 -12.33 11.34 -10.11
CA THR A 92 -12.49 12.69 -10.60
C THR A 92 -12.21 12.76 -12.11
N LYS A 93 -12.69 13.82 -12.78
CA LYS A 93 -12.40 14.10 -14.20
C LYS A 93 -10.91 14.08 -14.48
N ASN A 94 -10.13 14.76 -13.64
CA ASN A 94 -8.67 14.69 -13.69
C ASN A 94 -8.17 13.41 -13.01
N ALA A 95 -7.57 12.51 -13.81
CA ALA A 95 -7.02 11.26 -13.33
C ALA A 95 -5.95 11.45 -12.24
N ASP A 96 -5.12 12.49 -12.36
CA ASP A 96 -4.00 12.73 -11.47
C ASP A 96 -4.47 12.97 -10.02
N ARG A 97 -5.66 13.60 -9.86
CA ARG A 97 -6.25 13.79 -8.53
C ARG A 97 -6.68 12.47 -7.89
N PHE A 98 -7.24 11.57 -8.69
CA PHE A 98 -7.62 10.25 -8.16
C PHE A 98 -6.38 9.39 -7.88
N GLU A 99 -5.35 9.49 -8.71
CA GLU A 99 -4.06 8.83 -8.47
C GLU A 99 -3.38 9.36 -7.20
N TRP A 100 -3.40 10.67 -7.00
CA TRP A 100 -2.94 11.27 -5.75
C TRP A 100 -3.73 10.75 -4.54
N PHE A 101 -5.06 10.59 -4.68
CA PHE A 101 -5.87 9.96 -3.64
C PHE A 101 -5.43 8.52 -3.36
N LEU A 102 -5.18 7.69 -4.40
CA LEU A 102 -4.70 6.32 -4.23
C LEU A 102 -3.35 6.27 -3.51
N GLU A 103 -2.44 7.18 -3.86
CA GLU A 103 -1.15 7.33 -3.19
C GLU A 103 -1.35 7.63 -1.71
N LYS A 104 -2.09 8.67 -1.37
CA LYS A 104 -2.29 9.09 0.03
C LYS A 104 -3.10 8.08 0.84
N ALA A 105 -4.11 7.46 0.25
CA ALA A 105 -4.87 6.37 0.88
C ALA A 105 -3.95 5.20 1.25
N THR A 106 -3.00 4.86 0.39
CA THR A 106 -2.00 3.83 0.64
C THR A 106 -1.06 4.23 1.78
N GLU A 107 -0.57 5.47 1.76
CA GLU A 107 0.34 5.99 2.81
C GLU A 107 -0.31 6.01 4.20
N VAL A 108 -1.61 6.31 4.30
CA VAL A 108 -2.32 6.33 5.59
C VAL A 108 -2.83 4.94 6.02
N GLY A 109 -2.71 3.93 5.17
CA GLY A 109 -3.04 2.55 5.52
C GLY A 109 -4.50 2.17 5.29
N VAL A 110 -5.16 2.74 4.28
CA VAL A 110 -6.49 2.27 3.83
C VAL A 110 -6.38 0.81 3.37
N GLY A 111 -7.26 -0.06 3.88
CA GLY A 111 -7.23 -1.50 3.56
C GLY A 111 -7.91 -1.83 2.22
N THR A 112 -9.00 -1.15 1.88
CA THR A 112 -9.74 -1.38 0.63
C THR A 112 -10.16 -0.06 0.00
N ILE A 113 -9.98 0.06 -1.32
CA ILE A 113 -10.40 1.20 -2.11
C ILE A 113 -11.40 0.72 -3.16
N ILE A 114 -12.59 1.32 -3.19
CA ILE A 114 -13.66 1.02 -4.14
C ILE A 114 -13.86 2.27 -5.02
N PRO A 115 -13.36 2.29 -6.26
CA PRO A 115 -13.75 3.32 -7.21
C PRO A 115 -15.25 3.25 -7.47
N LEU A 116 -15.97 4.38 -7.34
CA LEU A 116 -17.43 4.43 -7.49
C LEU A 116 -17.84 5.00 -8.84
N GLU A 117 -18.82 4.36 -9.47
CA GLU A 117 -19.60 4.97 -10.52
C GLU A 117 -20.86 5.59 -9.91
N THR A 118 -21.01 6.92 -10.03
CA THR A 118 -22.15 7.68 -9.54
C THR A 118 -22.86 8.36 -10.68
N GLU A 119 -24.11 8.79 -10.47
CA GLU A 119 -24.92 9.47 -11.48
C GLU A 119 -24.23 10.71 -12.08
N HIS A 120 -23.53 11.46 -11.25
CA HIS A 120 -22.81 12.70 -11.64
C HIS A 120 -21.32 12.49 -11.84
N CYS A 121 -20.87 11.23 -11.95
CA CYS A 121 -19.47 10.94 -12.20
C CYS A 121 -19.08 11.34 -13.62
N GLU A 122 -18.17 12.30 -13.76
CA GLU A 122 -17.67 12.74 -15.07
C GLU A 122 -16.78 11.68 -15.73
N ARG A 123 -16.21 10.77 -14.95
CA ARG A 123 -15.31 9.72 -15.43
C ARG A 123 -15.87 8.33 -15.15
N ARG A 124 -16.44 7.71 -16.18
CA ARG A 124 -17.01 6.34 -16.13
C ARG A 124 -16.02 5.25 -16.55
N VAL A 125 -14.76 5.60 -16.75
CA VAL A 125 -13.72 4.65 -17.13
C VAL A 125 -12.56 4.78 -16.17
N PHE A 126 -12.27 3.71 -15.48
CA PHE A 126 -11.10 3.58 -14.60
C PHE A 126 -10.24 2.42 -15.11
N LYS A 127 -8.93 2.65 -15.23
CA LYS A 127 -7.97 1.62 -15.62
C LYS A 127 -7.30 1.05 -14.36
N PRO A 128 -7.70 -0.13 -13.88
CA PRO A 128 -7.18 -0.72 -12.64
C PRO A 128 -5.66 -0.84 -12.64
N GLU A 129 -5.07 -1.21 -13.78
CA GLU A 129 -3.62 -1.45 -13.89
C GLU A 129 -2.79 -0.19 -13.59
N ARG A 130 -3.34 0.99 -13.91
CA ARG A 130 -2.69 2.25 -13.56
C ARG A 130 -2.79 2.54 -12.07
N GLY A 131 -3.96 2.31 -11.47
CA GLY A 131 -4.16 2.42 -10.02
C GLY A 131 -3.26 1.49 -9.23
N GLU A 132 -3.14 0.24 -9.66
CA GLU A 132 -2.27 -0.77 -9.05
C GLU A 132 -0.79 -0.35 -9.07
N ARG A 133 -0.34 0.29 -10.14
CA ARG A 133 1.03 0.83 -10.22
C ARG A 133 1.25 1.98 -9.23
N VAL A 134 0.27 2.88 -9.08
CA VAL A 134 0.35 3.99 -8.11
C VAL A 134 0.43 3.43 -6.69
N ILE A 135 -0.44 2.48 -6.33
CA ILE A 135 -0.43 1.82 -5.03
C ILE A 135 0.93 1.15 -4.76
N THR A 136 1.47 0.43 -5.74
CA THR A 136 2.78 -0.24 -5.60
C THR A 136 3.90 0.77 -5.36
N ALA A 137 3.91 1.89 -6.08
CA ALA A 137 4.90 2.96 -5.89
C ALA A 137 4.75 3.61 -4.50
N ALA A 138 3.52 3.92 -4.09
CA ALA A 138 3.23 4.50 -2.78
C ALA A 138 3.65 3.58 -1.63
N MET A 139 3.40 2.28 -1.73
CA MET A 139 3.86 1.30 -0.73
C MET A 139 5.39 1.27 -0.61
N LYS A 140 6.10 1.25 -1.74
CA LYS A 140 7.57 1.27 -1.74
C LYS A 140 8.11 2.52 -1.07
N GLN A 141 7.51 3.68 -1.33
CA GLN A 141 7.93 4.96 -0.77
C GLN A 141 7.59 5.09 0.71
N SER A 142 6.40 4.70 1.13
CA SER A 142 5.90 4.83 2.50
C SER A 142 6.27 3.67 3.42
N LEU A 143 6.98 2.66 2.90
CA LEU A 143 7.44 1.47 3.62
C LEU A 143 6.31 0.68 4.30
N LYS A 144 5.10 0.73 3.75
CA LYS A 144 3.93 0.03 4.31
C LYS A 144 4.02 -1.48 4.14
N ALA A 145 3.62 -2.21 5.19
CA ALA A 145 3.59 -3.66 5.17
C ALA A 145 2.29 -4.23 4.59
N TYR A 146 1.22 -3.45 4.56
CA TYR A 146 -0.09 -3.84 4.02
C TYR A 146 -0.39 -3.14 2.71
N ARG A 147 -0.73 -3.93 1.69
CA ARG A 147 -1.16 -3.42 0.39
C ARG A 147 -2.67 -3.21 0.38
N PRO A 148 -3.17 -2.03 0.02
CA PRO A 148 -4.60 -1.83 -0.21
C PRO A 148 -5.13 -2.76 -1.31
N THR A 149 -6.34 -3.28 -1.12
CA THR A 149 -7.08 -3.95 -2.18
C THR A 149 -7.79 -2.90 -3.03
N LEU A 150 -7.46 -2.81 -4.31
CA LEU A 150 -8.17 -1.96 -5.27
C LEU A 150 -9.27 -2.77 -5.95
N ARG A 151 -10.52 -2.37 -5.73
CA ARG A 151 -11.68 -3.02 -6.35
C ARG A 151 -11.92 -2.45 -7.76
N PRO A 152 -12.63 -3.17 -8.63
CA PRO A 152 -13.07 -2.61 -9.89
C PRO A 152 -14.01 -1.42 -9.68
N LEU A 153 -14.23 -0.63 -10.74
CA LEU A 153 -15.21 0.45 -10.75
C LEU A 153 -16.60 -0.15 -10.47
N THR A 154 -17.23 0.32 -9.40
CA THR A 154 -18.45 -0.29 -8.85
C THR A 154 -19.58 0.76 -8.82
N PRO A 155 -20.79 0.46 -9.30
CA PRO A 155 -21.94 1.34 -9.16
C PRO A 155 -22.22 1.66 -7.69
N PHE A 156 -22.60 2.92 -7.40
CA PHE A 156 -22.84 3.37 -6.02
C PHE A 156 -23.87 2.49 -5.28
N GLY A 157 -24.98 2.14 -5.94
CA GLY A 157 -26.04 1.29 -5.34
C GLY A 157 -25.51 -0.10 -4.96
N GLU A 158 -24.65 -0.68 -5.81
CA GLU A 158 -24.02 -1.96 -5.52
C GLU A 158 -23.04 -1.86 -4.34
N ALA A 159 -22.17 -0.84 -4.34
CA ALA A 159 -21.23 -0.62 -3.26
C ALA A 159 -21.95 -0.36 -1.92
N ALA A 160 -23.04 0.40 -1.91
CA ALA A 160 -23.84 0.66 -0.73
C ALA A 160 -24.53 -0.59 -0.18
N ALA A 161 -24.96 -1.50 -1.06
CA ALA A 161 -25.62 -2.75 -0.71
C ALA A 161 -24.64 -3.87 -0.29
N MET A 162 -23.34 -3.70 -0.53
CA MET A 162 -22.37 -4.74 -0.15
C MET A 162 -22.46 -5.06 1.34
N PRO A 163 -22.45 -6.36 1.73
CA PRO A 163 -22.31 -6.76 3.12
C PRO A 163 -21.03 -6.18 3.71
N PHE A 164 -21.11 -5.60 4.89
CA PHE A 164 -19.98 -4.97 5.56
C PHE A 164 -20.11 -5.15 7.07
N GLU A 165 -19.10 -5.74 7.68
CA GLU A 165 -19.01 -5.81 9.14
C GLU A 165 -18.39 -4.51 9.66
N GLY A 166 -19.19 -3.69 10.33
CA GLY A 166 -18.74 -2.42 10.87
C GLY A 166 -19.71 -1.28 10.62
N ARG A 167 -19.19 -0.06 10.60
CA ARG A 167 -19.98 1.15 10.40
C ARG A 167 -19.77 1.70 8.99
N LYS A 168 -20.87 2.02 8.32
CA LYS A 168 -20.86 2.75 7.05
C LYS A 168 -21.11 4.22 7.30
N PHE A 169 -20.39 5.07 6.58
CA PHE A 169 -20.53 6.53 6.65
C PHE A 169 -20.57 7.10 5.24
N ILE A 170 -21.34 8.14 5.05
CA ILE A 170 -21.33 8.94 3.83
C ILE A 170 -20.86 10.35 4.16
N ALA A 171 -19.90 10.87 3.40
CA ALA A 171 -19.52 12.27 3.50
C ALA A 171 -20.61 13.13 2.88
N HIS A 172 -21.18 14.04 3.64
CA HIS A 172 -22.28 14.90 3.25
C HIS A 172 -21.97 16.35 3.60
N CYS A 173 -22.15 17.26 2.63
CA CYS A 173 -22.12 18.69 2.88
C CYS A 173 -23.50 19.13 3.37
N ALA A 174 -23.62 19.44 4.67
CA ALA A 174 -24.86 20.04 5.19
C ALA A 174 -25.08 21.44 4.57
N PRO A 175 -26.35 21.87 4.31
CA PRO A 175 -26.64 23.24 3.94
C PRO A 175 -26.07 24.21 4.99
N ALA A 176 -25.72 25.42 4.57
CA ALA A 176 -24.98 26.45 5.32
C ALA A 176 -25.56 26.90 6.67
N GLN A 177 -26.65 26.33 7.15
CA GLN A 177 -27.27 26.61 8.47
C GLN A 177 -26.71 25.76 9.61
N SER A 178 -25.77 24.87 9.36
CA SER A 178 -25.10 24.15 10.44
C SER A 178 -23.97 25.01 11.04
N PRO A 179 -23.95 25.18 12.39
CA PRO A 179 -22.98 26.13 13.02
C PRO A 179 -21.57 25.58 13.05
N ALA A 180 -21.00 25.16 11.99
CA ALA A 180 -19.57 24.87 11.93
C ALA A 180 -19.04 24.33 10.62
N GLY A 181 -19.61 24.45 9.43
CA GLY A 181 -18.93 24.04 8.17
C GLY A 181 -18.28 22.63 8.24
N LYS A 182 -18.69 21.81 9.20
CA LYS A 182 -18.13 20.47 9.42
C LYS A 182 -18.82 19.50 8.49
N ALA A 183 -18.03 18.72 7.77
CA ALA A 183 -18.53 17.55 7.08
C ALA A 183 -19.18 16.62 8.11
N TYR A 184 -20.48 16.34 7.97
CA TYR A 184 -21.14 15.39 8.83
C TYR A 184 -21.01 14.00 8.21
N LEU A 185 -20.57 13.07 9.02
CA LEU A 185 -20.64 11.65 8.69
C LEU A 185 -22.04 11.17 9.08
N ALA A 186 -22.92 10.97 8.12
CA ALA A 186 -24.21 10.34 8.36
C ALA A 186 -24.05 8.82 8.40
N ARG A 187 -24.73 8.16 9.32
CA ARG A 187 -24.84 6.69 9.29
C ARG A 187 -25.72 6.31 8.09
N ALA A 188 -25.22 5.44 7.24
CA ALA A 188 -25.98 4.78 6.19
C ALA A 188 -26.79 3.61 6.75
#